data_30bb4220f7475d02e4784eee716c9260
#
_entry.id   30bb4220f7475d02e4784eee716c9260
#
_cell.length_a   1.000
_cell.length_b   1.000
_cell.length_c   1.000
_cell.angle_alpha   90.00
_cell.angle_beta   90.00
_cell.angle_gamma   90.00
#
_symmetry.space_group_name_H-M   'P 1'
#
loop_
_entity.id
_entity.type
_entity.pdbx_description
1 polymer ?
#
loop_
_entity_poly.entity_id
_entity_poly.type
_entity_poly.pdbx_seq_one_letter_code
_entity_poly.pdbx_strand_id
1 'polypeptide(L)'
;SERPLVTRSSAPVVPSQGLAGRHIALWQSHGRYFDQPQNRWKWQRSQLWQTCEDLYTQSYVLPYLVPMLENAGACVMLPRERDVQKYEILADNDAAGQYREEEGPEKWQPGGMGFAHVQQVYTTGQNPFRDGTTRRVRSVTGGAESRAVWTADIPERGEYAVYVSYDSTPQNADDAQYTVHHLGGDSSFAVNQTMGGGTWIYLGRFLLDAGPQEVVTLTNRSRQAGRIVSADAVKIGGGYGNIARTVCDSLRRPGMVCHLETSGYPRFCEGARYWLQWAGFDEKVYSPKENRDDYKDDYMSRAHWVNALTCLLYTSPSPRDVEE
;
A
#
# COMPACT_ATOMS: atom_id res chain seq x y z
N SER A 1 -19.20 13.90 10.77
CA SER A 1 -17.93 13.90 10.05
C SER A 1 -17.50 12.46 9.85
N GLU A 2 -17.16 12.11 8.62
CA GLU A 2 -16.62 10.79 8.31
C GLU A 2 -15.32 10.56 9.08
N ARG A 3 -15.08 9.32 9.48
CA ARG A 3 -13.84 8.96 10.17
C ARG A 3 -12.68 8.95 9.18
N PRO A 4 -11.50 9.37 9.63
CA PRO A 4 -10.30 9.26 8.81
C PRO A 4 -10.02 7.80 8.44
N LEU A 5 -9.28 7.59 7.36
CA LEU A 5 -8.92 6.26 6.85
C LEU A 5 -8.21 5.41 7.92
N VAL A 6 -7.23 5.99 8.62
CA VAL A 6 -6.48 5.32 9.70
C VAL A 6 -6.39 6.25 10.90
N THR A 7 -6.66 5.70 12.10
CA THR A 7 -6.40 6.37 13.38
C THR A 7 -5.59 5.44 14.28
N ARG A 8 -4.43 5.87 14.75
CA ARG A 8 -3.66 5.11 15.74
C ARG A 8 -4.31 5.27 17.11
N SER A 9 -5.11 4.29 17.51
CA SER A 9 -5.87 4.32 18.76
C SER A 9 -5.00 4.15 20.00
N SER A 10 -3.81 3.56 19.88
CA SER A 10 -2.82 3.41 20.93
C SER A 10 -1.87 4.62 21.08
N ALA A 11 -2.04 5.68 20.29
CA ALA A 11 -1.20 6.87 20.43
C ALA A 11 -1.40 7.52 21.79
N PRO A 12 -0.32 7.93 22.50
CA PRO A 12 -0.44 8.58 23.80
C PRO A 12 -1.13 9.96 23.71
N VAL A 13 -1.04 10.59 22.54
CA VAL A 13 -1.74 11.84 22.23
C VAL A 13 -2.35 11.73 20.85
N VAL A 14 -3.64 11.95 20.75
CA VAL A 14 -4.36 12.01 19.47
C VAL A 14 -4.71 13.47 19.20
N PRO A 15 -4.16 14.10 18.13
CA PRO A 15 -4.52 15.46 17.76
C PRO A 15 -6.02 15.58 17.49
N SER A 16 -6.63 16.64 18.04
CA SER A 16 -8.06 16.94 17.83
C SER A 16 -8.30 18.21 17.00
N GLN A 17 -7.22 18.89 16.62
CA GLN A 17 -7.24 20.15 15.85
C GLN A 17 -6.17 20.10 14.74
N GLY A 18 -6.08 21.17 13.96
CA GLY A 18 -5.11 21.28 12.90
C GLY A 18 -5.34 20.30 11.76
N LEU A 19 -4.43 19.35 11.58
CA LEU A 19 -4.52 18.34 10.52
C LEU A 19 -5.26 17.06 10.95
N ALA A 20 -5.83 17.03 12.14
CA ALA A 20 -6.55 15.86 12.65
C ALA A 20 -7.62 15.37 11.66
N GLY A 21 -7.49 14.11 11.24
CA GLY A 21 -8.42 13.47 10.30
C GLY A 21 -8.35 13.98 8.85
N ARG A 22 -7.36 14.80 8.50
CA ARG A 22 -7.16 15.24 7.11
C ARG A 22 -6.43 14.17 6.31
N HIS A 23 -6.90 13.93 5.08
CA HIS A 23 -6.18 13.13 4.09
C HIS A 23 -5.32 14.04 3.24
N ILE A 24 -4.03 13.74 3.14
CA ILE A 24 -3.06 14.54 2.37
C ILE A 24 -2.42 13.63 1.33
N ALA A 25 -2.66 13.92 0.07
CA ALA A 25 -1.93 13.31 -1.03
C ALA A 25 -0.63 14.10 -1.23
N LEU A 26 0.52 13.47 -1.00
CA LEU A 26 1.83 14.07 -1.08
C LEU A 26 2.71 13.29 -2.05
N TRP A 27 3.38 13.98 -2.92
CA TRP A 27 4.33 13.39 -3.85
C TRP A 27 5.77 13.77 -3.47
N GLN A 28 6.62 12.73 -3.24
CA GLN A 28 8.00 12.88 -2.79
C GLN A 28 9.03 12.98 -3.93
N SER A 29 8.67 13.52 -5.10
CA SER A 29 9.52 13.65 -6.27
C SER A 29 9.48 12.44 -7.24
N HIS A 30 10.28 12.47 -8.26
CA HIS A 30 10.43 11.45 -9.30
C HIS A 30 11.44 10.36 -8.91
N GLY A 31 11.57 9.33 -9.71
CA GLY A 31 12.45 8.21 -9.47
C GLY A 31 12.91 7.53 -10.76
N ARG A 32 13.36 6.28 -10.66
CA ARG A 32 13.75 5.49 -11.82
C ARG A 32 12.53 5.16 -12.68
N TYR A 33 12.75 5.15 -13.98
CA TYR A 33 11.75 4.77 -14.97
C TYR A 33 12.40 3.99 -16.12
N PHE A 34 11.57 3.28 -16.88
CA PHE A 34 11.99 2.64 -18.11
C PHE A 34 11.90 3.63 -19.28
N ASP A 35 13.00 3.84 -19.96
CA ASP A 35 13.08 4.71 -21.13
C ASP A 35 12.88 3.84 -22.39
N GLN A 36 11.68 3.87 -22.96
CA GLN A 36 11.36 3.09 -24.15
C GLN A 36 12.28 3.42 -25.34
N PRO A 37 12.56 4.69 -25.69
CA PRO A 37 13.47 5.01 -26.79
C PRO A 37 14.89 4.44 -26.60
N GLN A 38 15.40 4.38 -25.37
CA GLN A 38 16.73 3.85 -25.07
C GLN A 38 16.68 2.38 -24.64
N ASN A 39 15.49 1.81 -24.48
CA ASN A 39 15.25 0.42 -24.08
C ASN A 39 16.03 0.04 -22.81
N ARG A 40 15.97 0.88 -21.76
CA ARG A 40 16.69 0.67 -20.51
C ARG A 40 16.08 1.42 -19.34
N TRP A 41 16.32 0.93 -18.12
CA TRP A 41 16.03 1.63 -16.89
C TRP A 41 17.03 2.73 -16.61
N LYS A 42 16.54 3.92 -16.19
CA LYS A 42 17.39 5.05 -15.79
C LYS A 42 16.70 5.96 -14.78
N TRP A 43 17.45 6.85 -14.17
CA TRP A 43 16.89 7.94 -13.37
C TRP A 43 16.21 8.98 -14.28
N GLN A 44 15.16 9.61 -13.80
CA GLN A 44 14.49 10.69 -14.53
C GLN A 44 15.38 11.92 -14.67
N ARG A 45 16.21 12.17 -13.67
CA ARG A 45 17.19 13.26 -13.71
C ARG A 45 18.58 12.73 -13.85
N SER A 46 19.40 13.50 -14.58
CA SER A 46 20.81 13.17 -14.73
C SER A 46 21.52 13.24 -13.37
N GLN A 47 22.41 12.31 -13.15
CA GLN A 47 23.31 12.41 -12.00
C GLN A 47 24.25 13.60 -12.17
N LEU A 48 24.37 14.39 -11.12
CA LEU A 48 25.36 15.44 -11.00
C LEU A 48 26.41 14.95 -10.00
N TRP A 49 27.63 14.75 -10.48
CA TRP A 49 28.73 14.18 -9.71
C TRP A 49 28.36 12.75 -9.27
N GLN A 50 28.17 12.52 -7.99
CA GLN A 50 27.71 11.23 -7.45
C GLN A 50 26.32 11.34 -6.81
N THR A 51 25.65 12.50 -6.97
CA THR A 51 24.32 12.73 -6.40
C THR A 51 23.23 12.47 -7.43
N CYS A 52 22.08 12.02 -6.97
CA CYS A 52 20.89 11.82 -7.78
C CYS A 52 19.77 12.71 -7.24
N GLU A 53 19.29 13.64 -8.07
CA GLU A 53 18.19 14.55 -7.70
C GLU A 53 16.92 13.76 -7.32
N ASP A 54 16.67 12.63 -7.97
CA ASP A 54 15.53 11.74 -7.69
C ASP A 54 15.50 11.24 -6.24
N LEU A 55 16.64 11.13 -5.58
CA LEU A 55 16.77 10.72 -4.18
C LEU A 55 16.84 11.91 -3.21
N TYR A 56 17.27 13.07 -3.69
CA TYR A 56 17.50 14.23 -2.85
C TYR A 56 16.23 14.71 -2.17
N THR A 57 15.16 14.99 -2.93
CA THR A 57 13.90 15.50 -2.37
C THR A 57 13.29 14.52 -1.38
N GLN A 58 13.25 13.23 -1.72
CA GLN A 58 12.66 12.24 -0.82
C GLN A 58 13.46 12.04 0.48
N SER A 59 14.76 12.37 0.49
CA SER A 59 15.58 12.33 1.71
C SER A 59 15.16 13.36 2.77
N TYR A 60 14.36 14.35 2.40
CA TYR A 60 13.72 15.29 3.33
C TYR A 60 12.25 14.98 3.54
N VAL A 61 11.56 14.57 2.47
CA VAL A 61 10.11 14.33 2.52
C VAL A 61 9.79 13.13 3.41
N LEU A 62 10.45 11.99 3.17
CA LEU A 62 10.11 10.75 3.88
C LEU A 62 10.50 10.77 5.38
N PRO A 63 11.71 11.20 5.79
CA PRO A 63 12.07 11.16 7.21
C PRO A 63 11.61 12.37 8.03
N TYR A 64 11.22 13.47 7.39
CA TYR A 64 10.86 14.70 8.12
C TYR A 64 9.45 15.18 7.81
N LEU A 65 9.14 15.56 6.57
CA LEU A 65 7.86 16.20 6.25
C LEU A 65 6.67 15.25 6.51
N VAL A 66 6.76 14.01 6.06
CA VAL A 66 5.69 13.03 6.22
C VAL A 66 5.43 12.75 7.71
N PRO A 67 6.43 12.41 8.55
CA PRO A 67 6.21 12.24 9.99
C PRO A 67 5.67 13.50 10.69
N MET A 68 6.08 14.70 10.28
CA MET A 68 5.55 15.95 10.85
C MET A 68 4.06 16.11 10.57
N LEU A 69 3.62 15.83 9.35
CA LEU A 69 2.21 15.87 8.96
C LEU A 69 1.39 14.79 9.70
N GLU A 70 1.92 13.58 9.79
CA GLU A 70 1.28 12.46 10.51
C GLU A 70 1.19 12.73 12.01
N ASN A 71 2.23 13.26 12.64
CA ASN A 71 2.23 13.67 14.04
C ASN A 71 1.24 14.82 14.32
N ALA A 72 0.94 15.64 13.30
CA ALA A 72 -0.12 16.66 13.38
C ALA A 72 -1.53 16.09 13.15
N GLY A 73 -1.66 14.77 12.94
CA GLY A 73 -2.93 14.05 12.83
C GLY A 73 -3.41 13.77 11.41
N ALA A 74 -2.60 14.06 10.38
CA ALA A 74 -2.96 13.75 9.01
C ALA A 74 -2.78 12.26 8.66
N CYS A 75 -3.62 11.76 7.74
CA CYS A 75 -3.35 10.54 6.99
C CYS A 75 -2.61 10.92 5.70
N VAL A 76 -1.31 10.65 5.63
CA VAL A 76 -0.49 10.99 4.46
C VAL A 76 -0.41 9.82 3.50
N MET A 77 -0.82 10.05 2.25
CA MET A 77 -0.77 9.08 1.17
C MET A 77 0.28 9.49 0.15
N LEU A 78 1.03 8.52 -0.31
CA LEU A 78 2.14 8.70 -1.25
C LEU A 78 1.93 7.80 -2.48
N PRO A 79 2.20 8.32 -3.71
CA PRO A 79 2.09 7.52 -4.94
C PRO A 79 3.34 6.68 -5.21
N ARG A 80 4.23 6.55 -4.24
CA ARG A 80 5.47 5.77 -4.30
C ARG A 80 5.70 5.06 -2.98
N GLU A 81 6.49 3.98 -3.01
CA GLU A 81 6.92 3.30 -1.78
C GLU A 81 7.63 4.28 -0.84
N ARG A 82 7.21 4.27 0.41
CA ARG A 82 7.79 5.13 1.46
C ARG A 82 8.85 4.41 2.31
N ASP A 83 8.86 3.08 2.32
CA ASP A 83 9.83 2.30 3.06
C ASP A 83 11.12 2.12 2.26
N VAL A 84 12.23 2.43 2.90
CA VAL A 84 13.58 2.23 2.34
C VAL A 84 14.12 0.83 2.63
N GLN A 85 13.36 -0.01 3.34
CA GLN A 85 13.73 -1.38 3.64
C GLN A 85 13.83 -2.22 2.37
N LYS A 86 14.96 -2.93 2.22
CA LYS A 86 15.22 -3.79 1.05
C LYS A 86 14.37 -5.06 1.02
N TYR A 87 13.91 -5.51 2.19
CA TYR A 87 13.05 -6.68 2.30
C TYR A 87 11.58 -6.29 2.15
N GLU A 88 10.82 -7.19 1.53
CA GLU A 88 9.37 -7.17 1.51
C GLU A 88 8.86 -8.56 1.88
N ILE A 89 8.01 -8.65 2.87
CA ILE A 89 7.37 -9.86 3.30
C ILE A 89 5.86 -9.66 3.12
N LEU A 90 5.23 -10.60 2.46
CA LEU A 90 3.80 -10.60 2.21
C LEU A 90 3.18 -11.76 3.00
N ALA A 91 2.19 -11.47 3.81
CA ALA A 91 1.38 -12.46 4.51
C ALA A 91 -0.07 -12.31 4.03
N ASP A 92 -0.61 -13.38 3.45
CA ASP A 92 -1.85 -13.35 2.68
C ASP A 92 -2.80 -14.45 3.16
N ASN A 93 -4.10 -14.18 3.15
CA ASN A 93 -5.13 -15.17 3.50
C ASN A 93 -5.18 -16.35 2.50
N ASP A 94 -4.75 -16.15 1.27
CA ASP A 94 -4.67 -17.20 0.25
C ASP A 94 -3.36 -18.01 0.32
N ALA A 95 -2.38 -17.58 1.14
CA ALA A 95 -1.09 -18.25 1.28
C ALA A 95 -1.04 -19.16 2.53
N ALA A 96 -0.71 -20.42 2.31
CA ALA A 96 -0.67 -21.40 3.39
C ALA A 96 0.37 -21.05 4.48
N GLY A 97 -0.05 -21.13 5.75
CA GLY A 97 0.82 -20.94 6.92
C GLY A 97 1.10 -19.48 7.29
N GLN A 98 0.59 -18.51 6.53
CA GLN A 98 0.80 -17.09 6.79
C GLN A 98 -0.42 -16.42 7.42
N TYR A 99 -1.55 -17.07 7.42
CA TYR A 99 -2.82 -16.55 7.89
C TYR A 99 -3.59 -17.62 8.66
N ARG A 100 -4.26 -17.22 9.73
CA ARG A 100 -5.20 -18.08 10.45
C ARG A 100 -6.38 -17.28 10.98
N GLU A 101 -7.50 -17.97 11.14
CA GLU A 101 -8.72 -17.44 11.73
C GLU A 101 -8.95 -18.07 13.11
N GLU A 102 -9.24 -17.23 14.10
CA GLU A 102 -9.73 -17.62 15.41
C GLU A 102 -11.21 -17.26 15.47
N GLU A 103 -12.05 -18.29 15.59
CA GLU A 103 -13.48 -18.08 15.51
C GLU A 103 -14.11 -17.80 16.88
N GLY A 104 -14.80 -16.66 16.96
CA GLY A 104 -15.76 -16.33 18.00
C GLY A 104 -17.19 -16.77 17.62
N PRO A 105 -18.21 -16.07 18.16
CA PRO A 105 -19.62 -16.31 17.78
C PRO A 105 -19.90 -16.07 16.30
N GLU A 106 -19.36 -14.99 15.75
CA GLU A 106 -19.45 -14.67 14.33
C GLU A 106 -18.35 -15.41 13.56
N LYS A 107 -18.71 -16.06 12.45
CA LYS A 107 -17.81 -16.89 11.67
C LYS A 107 -17.26 -16.16 10.46
N TRP A 108 -15.99 -16.38 10.17
CA TRP A 108 -15.38 -15.91 8.94
C TRP A 108 -16.02 -16.57 7.71
N GLN A 109 -16.25 -15.80 6.70
CA GLN A 109 -16.88 -16.21 5.44
C GLN A 109 -16.01 -15.77 4.25
N PRO A 110 -16.11 -16.45 3.11
CA PRO A 110 -15.51 -15.95 1.87
C PRO A 110 -15.98 -14.52 1.58
N GLY A 111 -15.03 -13.67 1.19
CA GLY A 111 -15.27 -12.30 0.74
C GLY A 111 -15.28 -12.18 -0.78
N GLY A 112 -14.89 -10.99 -1.24
CA GLY A 112 -14.71 -10.68 -2.66
C GLY A 112 -13.31 -10.99 -3.17
N MET A 113 -12.97 -10.29 -4.24
CA MET A 113 -11.64 -10.28 -4.86
C MET A 113 -10.65 -9.59 -3.93
N GLY A 114 -9.41 -10.07 -3.88
CA GLY A 114 -8.36 -9.58 -3.01
C GLY A 114 -6.97 -9.70 -3.62
N PHE A 115 -5.99 -9.45 -2.81
CA PHE A 115 -4.59 -9.60 -3.16
C PHE A 115 -4.18 -11.08 -3.18
N ALA A 116 -3.29 -11.44 -4.12
CA ALA A 116 -2.44 -12.63 -4.00
C ALA A 116 -1.12 -12.42 -4.74
N HIS A 117 -0.03 -12.88 -4.13
CA HIS A 117 1.31 -12.84 -4.75
C HIS A 117 1.56 -14.12 -5.54
N VAL A 118 0.96 -14.21 -6.73
CA VAL A 118 0.99 -15.42 -7.57
C VAL A 118 2.22 -15.49 -8.48
N GLN A 119 2.97 -14.41 -8.62
CA GLN A 119 4.17 -14.34 -9.47
C GLN A 119 5.20 -13.35 -8.93
N GLN A 120 6.48 -13.65 -9.17
CA GLN A 120 7.60 -12.81 -8.68
C GLN A 120 7.71 -11.47 -9.41
N VAL A 121 7.32 -11.44 -10.68
CA VAL A 121 7.46 -10.28 -11.56
C VAL A 121 6.15 -10.06 -12.30
N TYR A 122 5.68 -8.82 -12.28
CA TYR A 122 4.46 -8.39 -12.92
C TYR A 122 4.75 -7.61 -14.20
N THR A 123 3.94 -7.82 -15.22
CA THR A 123 4.01 -7.11 -16.49
C THR A 123 2.83 -6.16 -16.66
N THR A 124 2.77 -5.49 -17.80
CA THR A 124 1.72 -4.51 -18.14
C THR A 124 0.31 -5.07 -17.90
N GLY A 125 -0.51 -4.29 -17.21
CA GLY A 125 -1.92 -4.59 -16.97
C GLY A 125 -2.20 -5.62 -15.88
N GLN A 126 -1.19 -6.30 -15.35
CA GLN A 126 -1.38 -7.25 -14.25
C GLN A 126 -1.57 -6.51 -12.93
N ASN A 127 -2.56 -6.96 -12.16
CA ASN A 127 -2.93 -6.36 -10.89
C ASN A 127 -3.03 -7.44 -9.80
N PRO A 128 -2.12 -7.47 -8.81
CA PRO A 128 -2.11 -8.50 -7.78
C PRO A 128 -3.35 -8.50 -6.87
N PHE A 129 -4.10 -7.39 -6.82
CA PHE A 129 -5.35 -7.29 -6.06
C PHE A 129 -6.57 -7.90 -6.78
N ARG A 130 -6.34 -8.56 -7.91
CA ARG A 130 -7.35 -9.32 -8.66
C ARG A 130 -7.03 -10.82 -8.73
N ASP A 131 -5.93 -11.23 -8.13
CA ASP A 131 -5.40 -12.59 -8.22
C ASP A 131 -5.81 -13.46 -7.02
N GLY A 132 -6.30 -12.84 -5.93
CA GLY A 132 -6.67 -13.48 -4.69
C GLY A 132 -8.10 -13.23 -4.23
N THR A 133 -8.36 -13.59 -2.98
CA THR A 133 -9.66 -13.48 -2.32
C THR A 133 -9.55 -12.72 -1.01
N THR A 134 -10.67 -12.21 -0.51
CA THR A 134 -10.76 -11.64 0.83
C THR A 134 -11.58 -12.53 1.76
N ARG A 135 -11.46 -12.31 3.07
CA ARG A 135 -12.30 -12.90 4.09
C ARG A 135 -13.15 -11.82 4.74
N ARG A 136 -14.31 -12.18 5.28
CA ARG A 136 -15.21 -11.25 5.95
C ARG A 136 -15.89 -11.88 7.16
N VAL A 137 -16.17 -11.05 8.16
CA VAL A 137 -16.88 -11.46 9.36
C VAL A 137 -17.80 -10.32 9.82
N ARG A 138 -18.90 -10.63 10.49
CA ARG A 138 -19.74 -9.59 11.10
C ARG A 138 -19.12 -9.05 12.38
N SER A 139 -19.24 -7.74 12.58
CA SER A 139 -18.71 -7.08 13.76
C SER A 139 -19.59 -7.30 14.99
N VAL A 140 -18.94 -7.25 16.15
CA VAL A 140 -19.55 -7.29 17.48
C VAL A 140 -19.15 -6.05 18.29
N THR A 141 -20.02 -5.62 19.21
CA THR A 141 -19.73 -4.48 20.10
C THR A 141 -19.14 -4.90 21.45
N GLY A 142 -19.11 -6.19 21.73
CA GLY A 142 -18.58 -6.75 22.98
C GLY A 142 -18.69 -8.25 23.01
N GLY A 143 -18.19 -8.88 24.09
CA GLY A 143 -18.15 -10.33 24.22
C GLY A 143 -16.94 -10.96 23.52
N ALA A 144 -17.06 -12.23 23.17
CA ALA A 144 -16.01 -12.96 22.44
C ALA A 144 -15.91 -12.45 21.00
N GLU A 145 -14.66 -12.34 20.51
CA GLU A 145 -14.33 -11.80 19.21
C GLU A 145 -13.82 -12.90 18.27
N SER A 146 -14.05 -12.72 17.00
CA SER A 146 -13.35 -13.46 15.95
C SER A 146 -12.11 -12.66 15.52
N ARG A 147 -11.02 -13.37 15.20
CA ARG A 147 -9.75 -12.74 14.85
C ARG A 147 -9.19 -13.33 13.57
N ALA A 148 -8.51 -12.49 12.81
CA ALA A 148 -7.60 -12.87 11.75
C ALA A 148 -6.19 -12.51 12.19
N VAL A 149 -5.23 -13.42 12.00
CA VAL A 149 -3.85 -13.25 12.43
C VAL A 149 -2.92 -13.55 11.27
N TRP A 150 -2.01 -12.61 10.97
CA TRP A 150 -0.97 -12.76 9.97
C TRP A 150 0.37 -12.99 10.62
N THR A 151 1.04 -14.07 10.17
CA THR A 151 2.37 -14.49 10.59
C THR A 151 3.35 -14.24 9.46
N ALA A 152 4.50 -13.69 9.77
CA ALA A 152 5.57 -13.43 8.82
C ALA A 152 6.91 -13.90 9.36
N ASP A 153 7.78 -14.41 8.48
CA ASP A 153 9.17 -14.72 8.78
C ASP A 153 10.04 -13.52 8.38
N ILE A 154 10.49 -12.76 9.38
CA ILE A 154 11.25 -11.53 9.17
C ILE A 154 12.73 -11.88 8.96
N PRO A 155 13.34 -11.51 7.81
CA PRO A 155 14.69 -11.94 7.46
C PRO A 155 15.79 -11.42 8.41
N GLU A 156 15.65 -10.19 8.88
CA GLU A 156 16.60 -9.58 9.82
C GLU A 156 15.87 -8.58 10.73
N ARG A 157 16.40 -8.39 11.94
CA ARG A 157 15.90 -7.36 12.84
C ARG A 157 16.08 -5.98 12.23
N GLY A 158 15.00 -5.22 12.18
CA GLY A 158 15.01 -3.89 11.57
C GLY A 158 13.67 -3.17 11.66
N GLU A 159 13.65 -1.95 11.15
CA GLU A 159 12.42 -1.17 11.01
C GLU A 159 11.75 -1.47 9.67
N TYR A 160 10.46 -1.75 9.71
CA TYR A 160 9.64 -2.09 8.57
C TYR A 160 8.34 -1.30 8.57
N ALA A 161 7.97 -0.74 7.44
CA ALA A 161 6.62 -0.24 7.24
C ALA A 161 5.64 -1.43 7.18
N VAL A 162 4.49 -1.27 7.80
CA VAL A 162 3.41 -2.27 7.78
C VAL A 162 2.21 -1.67 7.08
N TYR A 163 1.69 -2.42 6.10
CA TYR A 163 0.51 -2.10 5.31
C TYR A 163 -0.50 -3.23 5.42
N VAL A 164 -1.77 -2.89 5.31
CA VAL A 164 -2.86 -3.87 5.25
C VAL A 164 -3.69 -3.63 4.00
N SER A 165 -4.39 -4.67 3.54
CA SER A 165 -5.40 -4.58 2.51
C SER A 165 -6.71 -5.23 2.94
N TYR A 166 -7.80 -4.83 2.30
CA TYR A 166 -9.15 -5.31 2.56
C TYR A 166 -10.07 -4.95 1.39
N ASP A 167 -11.26 -5.52 1.36
CA ASP A 167 -12.34 -5.09 0.47
C ASP A 167 -13.18 -3.99 1.14
N SER A 168 -13.58 -2.98 0.39
CA SER A 168 -14.38 -1.85 0.87
C SER A 168 -15.79 -1.86 0.34
N THR A 169 -16.74 -1.74 1.23
CA THR A 169 -18.16 -1.49 0.91
C THR A 169 -18.76 -0.50 1.91
N PRO A 170 -19.87 0.18 1.58
CA PRO A 170 -20.58 1.02 2.55
C PRO A 170 -21.09 0.28 3.78
N GLN A 171 -21.15 -1.05 3.74
CA GLN A 171 -21.58 -1.91 4.84
C GLN A 171 -20.42 -2.29 5.79
N ASN A 172 -19.18 -1.98 5.43
CA ASN A 172 -18.03 -2.29 6.26
C ASN A 172 -18.00 -1.43 7.54
N ALA A 173 -17.23 -1.89 8.52
CA ALA A 173 -16.94 -1.14 9.73
C ALA A 173 -16.08 0.09 9.41
N ASP A 174 -16.42 1.22 10.01
CA ASP A 174 -15.63 2.46 9.91
C ASP A 174 -14.53 2.55 10.98
N ASP A 175 -14.34 1.48 11.73
CA ASP A 175 -13.39 1.39 12.84
C ASP A 175 -12.84 -0.03 13.05
N ALA A 176 -12.52 -0.75 11.97
CA ALA A 176 -11.94 -2.10 12.07
C ALA A 176 -10.63 -2.07 12.89
N GLN A 177 -10.54 -2.97 13.89
CA GLN A 177 -9.49 -2.94 14.90
C GLN A 177 -8.30 -3.79 14.48
N TYR A 178 -7.25 -3.15 13.99
CA TYR A 178 -5.96 -3.77 13.72
C TYR A 178 -4.99 -3.56 14.88
N THR A 179 -4.16 -4.54 15.15
CA THR A 179 -3.03 -4.44 16.08
C THR A 179 -1.77 -4.93 15.39
N VAL A 180 -0.72 -4.11 15.44
CA VAL A 180 0.63 -4.48 15.00
C VAL A 180 1.45 -4.84 16.22
N HIS A 181 2.00 -6.06 16.22
CA HIS A 181 2.88 -6.59 17.27
C HIS A 181 4.33 -6.31 16.89
N HIS A 182 5.09 -5.66 17.76
CA HIS A 182 6.47 -5.24 17.49
C HIS A 182 7.32 -5.18 18.76
N LEU A 183 8.62 -5.00 18.64
CA LEU A 183 9.54 -5.00 19.79
C LEU A 183 9.25 -3.91 20.83
N GLY A 184 8.57 -2.85 20.47
CA GLY A 184 8.12 -1.80 21.40
C GLY A 184 6.77 -2.10 22.09
N GLY A 185 6.18 -3.28 21.85
CA GLY A 185 4.85 -3.67 22.34
C GLY A 185 3.81 -3.67 21.22
N ASP A 186 2.55 -3.42 21.56
CA ASP A 186 1.44 -3.42 20.61
C ASP A 186 1.04 -2.01 20.20
N SER A 187 0.81 -1.83 18.92
CA SER A 187 0.20 -0.60 18.39
C SER A 187 -1.14 -0.90 17.73
N SER A 188 -2.19 -0.26 18.22
CA SER A 188 -3.55 -0.48 17.74
C SER A 188 -4.04 0.65 16.84
N PHE A 189 -4.84 0.28 15.84
CA PHE A 189 -5.36 1.18 14.81
C PHE A 189 -6.85 0.91 14.60
N ALA A 190 -7.62 1.97 14.44
CA ALA A 190 -8.95 1.92 13.88
C ALA A 190 -8.87 2.28 12.40
N VAL A 191 -9.21 1.36 11.51
CA VAL A 191 -9.19 1.54 10.05
C VAL A 191 -10.61 1.64 9.53
N ASN A 192 -10.88 2.69 8.77
CA ASN A 192 -12.18 2.87 8.14
C ASN A 192 -12.27 2.04 6.85
N GLN A 193 -12.84 0.85 6.96
CA GLN A 193 -12.99 -0.06 5.84
C GLN A 193 -14.16 0.27 4.90
N THR A 194 -14.88 1.36 5.13
CA THR A 194 -15.88 1.84 4.15
C THR A 194 -15.21 2.49 2.94
N MET A 195 -13.90 2.70 2.99
CA MET A 195 -13.06 3.31 1.96
C MET A 195 -11.66 2.68 1.95
N GLY A 196 -10.87 2.93 0.91
CA GLY A 196 -9.46 2.49 0.84
C GLY A 196 -9.25 1.02 0.48
N GLY A 197 -10.28 0.29 0.04
CA GLY A 197 -10.15 -1.11 -0.33
C GLY A 197 -9.38 -1.36 -1.62
N GLY A 198 -8.81 -2.58 -1.75
CA GLY A 198 -8.11 -3.02 -2.96
C GLY A 198 -6.76 -2.32 -3.19
N THR A 199 -6.13 -1.82 -2.14
CA THR A 199 -4.80 -1.20 -2.19
C THR A 199 -4.07 -1.35 -0.85
N TRP A 200 -2.79 -0.98 -0.82
CA TRP A 200 -1.99 -0.98 0.40
C TRP A 200 -2.30 0.24 1.27
N ILE A 201 -2.78 0.00 2.48
CA ILE A 201 -3.07 1.02 3.50
C ILE A 201 -1.98 0.98 4.56
N TYR A 202 -1.22 2.05 4.67
CA TYR A 202 -0.13 2.20 5.62
C TYR A 202 -0.64 2.38 7.05
N LEU A 203 -0.10 1.59 7.98
CA LEU A 203 -0.39 1.71 9.41
C LEU A 203 0.72 2.43 10.17
N GLY A 204 1.97 2.12 9.89
CA GLY A 204 3.10 2.68 10.61
C GLY A 204 4.41 2.00 10.25
N ARG A 205 5.49 2.44 10.89
CA ARG A 205 6.81 1.84 10.81
C ARG A 205 7.19 1.28 12.18
N PHE A 206 7.63 0.03 12.24
CA PHE A 206 7.81 -0.70 13.48
C PHE A 206 9.12 -1.49 13.48
N LEU A 207 9.75 -1.56 14.65
CA LEU A 207 10.92 -2.39 14.87
C LEU A 207 10.46 -3.84 15.09
N LEU A 208 10.81 -4.73 14.16
CA LEU A 208 10.52 -6.17 14.21
C LEU A 208 11.81 -6.95 14.47
N ASP A 209 11.69 -8.07 15.17
CA ASP A 209 12.81 -9.00 15.36
C ASP A 209 12.91 -9.94 14.16
N ALA A 210 14.05 -10.62 14.02
CA ALA A 210 14.24 -11.65 13.02
C ALA A 210 13.48 -12.93 13.38
N GLY A 211 13.04 -13.67 12.37
CA GLY A 211 12.36 -14.95 12.50
C GLY A 211 10.84 -14.89 12.41
N PRO A 212 10.19 -16.06 12.51
CA PRO A 212 8.74 -16.17 12.40
C PRO A 212 8.05 -15.56 13.61
N GLN A 213 7.06 -14.69 13.35
CA GLN A 213 6.26 -14.03 14.37
C GLN A 213 4.88 -13.62 13.86
N GLU A 214 3.94 -13.50 14.76
CA GLU A 214 2.66 -12.84 14.47
C GLU A 214 2.92 -11.33 14.39
N VAL A 215 2.59 -10.73 13.27
CA VAL A 215 2.88 -9.29 13.05
C VAL A 215 1.62 -8.47 13.13
N VAL A 216 0.50 -8.95 12.58
CA VAL A 216 -0.75 -8.20 12.58
C VAL A 216 -1.90 -9.08 13.03
N THR A 217 -2.78 -8.51 13.84
CA THR A 217 -4.07 -9.10 14.22
C THR A 217 -5.19 -8.13 13.86
N LEU A 218 -6.28 -8.66 13.30
CA LEU A 218 -7.52 -7.93 13.07
C LEU A 218 -8.63 -8.61 13.89
N THR A 219 -9.39 -7.83 14.68
CA THR A 219 -10.55 -8.34 15.38
C THR A 219 -11.84 -7.83 14.75
N ASN A 220 -12.95 -8.55 14.95
CA ASN A 220 -14.25 -8.10 14.49
C ASN A 220 -14.96 -7.15 15.48
N ARG A 221 -14.23 -6.62 16.48
CA ARG A 221 -14.77 -5.58 17.36
C ARG A 221 -14.99 -4.28 16.60
N SER A 222 -16.15 -3.69 16.79
CA SER A 222 -16.52 -2.39 16.27
C SER A 222 -17.48 -1.71 17.25
N ARG A 223 -17.67 -0.41 17.13
CA ARG A 223 -18.72 0.33 17.87
C ARG A 223 -20.12 0.01 17.38
N GLN A 224 -20.23 -0.58 16.18
CA GLN A 224 -21.50 -0.97 15.58
C GLN A 224 -21.49 -2.47 15.30
N ALA A 225 -22.42 -3.21 15.88
CA ALA A 225 -22.60 -4.63 15.56
C ALA A 225 -23.17 -4.85 14.16
N GLY A 226 -22.86 -6.01 13.56
CA GLY A 226 -23.42 -6.43 12.28
C GLY A 226 -22.80 -5.77 11.04
N ARG A 227 -21.83 -4.86 11.21
CA ARG A 227 -21.03 -4.32 10.10
C ARG A 227 -20.09 -5.42 9.58
N ILE A 228 -19.55 -5.23 8.40
CA ILE A 228 -18.59 -6.18 7.82
C ILE A 228 -17.18 -5.74 8.20
N VAL A 229 -16.37 -6.66 8.70
CA VAL A 229 -14.93 -6.51 8.82
C VAL A 229 -14.28 -7.41 7.78
N SER A 230 -13.45 -6.83 6.91
CA SER A 230 -12.78 -7.53 5.82
C SER A 230 -11.31 -7.73 6.13
N ALA A 231 -10.79 -8.92 5.83
CA ALA A 231 -9.38 -9.31 5.93
C ALA A 231 -8.87 -9.74 4.57
N ASP A 232 -7.63 -9.37 4.24
CA ASP A 232 -6.94 -9.70 2.99
C ASP A 232 -5.46 -9.93 3.31
N ALA A 233 -4.56 -9.12 2.81
CA ALA A 233 -3.13 -9.30 2.96
C ALA A 233 -2.48 -8.23 3.87
N VAL A 234 -1.28 -8.58 4.35
CA VAL A 234 -0.37 -7.69 5.07
C VAL A 234 0.95 -7.63 4.30
N LYS A 235 1.43 -6.41 4.05
CA LYS A 235 2.73 -6.13 3.44
C LYS A 235 3.65 -5.51 4.48
N ILE A 236 4.86 -6.06 4.61
CA ILE A 236 5.87 -5.66 5.59
C ILE A 236 7.14 -5.30 4.84
N GLY A 237 7.59 -4.05 4.96
CA GLY A 237 8.78 -3.55 4.28
C GLY A 237 8.53 -3.02 2.87
N GLY A 238 9.57 -2.50 2.25
CA GLY A 238 9.53 -1.86 0.93
C GLY A 238 9.81 -2.81 -0.24
N GLY A 239 10.89 -3.56 -0.14
CA GLY A 239 11.33 -4.52 -1.14
C GLY A 239 11.96 -3.90 -2.38
N TYR A 240 12.21 -4.76 -3.36
CA TYR A 240 12.70 -4.39 -4.69
C TYR A 240 11.55 -4.25 -5.68
N GLY A 241 11.77 -3.44 -6.73
CA GLY A 241 10.82 -3.29 -7.82
C GLY A 241 10.54 -4.62 -8.52
N ASN A 242 9.26 -4.93 -8.72
CA ASN A 242 8.80 -6.17 -9.34
C ASN A 242 7.95 -5.95 -10.60
N ILE A 243 7.87 -4.72 -11.07
CA ILE A 243 7.24 -4.41 -12.35
C ILE A 243 8.32 -4.46 -13.43
N ALA A 244 8.18 -5.38 -14.38
CA ALA A 244 9.13 -5.56 -15.45
C ALA A 244 8.73 -4.83 -16.72
N ARG A 245 9.77 -4.49 -17.50
CA ARG A 245 9.65 -3.97 -18.86
C ARG A 245 10.41 -4.86 -19.83
N THR A 246 9.96 -4.90 -21.06
CA THR A 246 10.62 -5.69 -22.11
C THR A 246 11.85 -4.97 -22.61
N VAL A 247 12.99 -5.58 -22.43
CA VAL A 247 14.28 -5.12 -22.97
C VAL A 247 14.65 -5.98 -24.15
N CYS A 248 14.89 -5.35 -25.31
CA CYS A 248 15.28 -6.04 -26.53
C CYS A 248 16.72 -5.72 -26.86
N ASP A 249 17.60 -6.67 -26.74
CA ASP A 249 19.02 -6.54 -27.10
C ASP A 249 19.23 -6.31 -28.60
N SER A 250 18.17 -6.44 -29.41
CA SER A 250 18.17 -6.10 -30.84
C SER A 250 18.61 -4.67 -31.16
N LEU A 251 18.47 -3.74 -30.21
CA LEU A 251 19.04 -2.38 -30.31
C LEU A 251 20.57 -2.37 -30.17
N ARG A 252 21.15 -3.38 -29.53
CA ARG A 252 22.59 -3.54 -29.32
C ARG A 252 23.18 -4.58 -30.26
N ARG A 253 22.39 -5.62 -30.60
CA ARG A 253 22.82 -6.73 -31.49
C ARG A 253 21.61 -7.24 -32.28
N PRO A 254 21.60 -7.15 -33.60
CA PRO A 254 20.54 -7.69 -34.44
C PRO A 254 20.32 -9.19 -34.20
N GLY A 255 19.06 -9.61 -34.01
CA GLY A 255 18.66 -11.00 -33.83
C GLY A 255 18.66 -11.53 -32.40
N MET A 256 18.86 -10.70 -31.37
CA MET A 256 18.78 -11.13 -29.97
C MET A 256 17.37 -11.13 -29.43
N VAL A 257 17.14 -12.05 -28.48
CA VAL A 257 15.85 -12.29 -27.83
C VAL A 257 15.52 -11.16 -26.85
N CYS A 258 14.28 -10.69 -26.89
CA CYS A 258 13.74 -9.79 -25.86
C CYS A 258 13.53 -10.56 -24.54
N HIS A 259 13.79 -9.92 -23.44
CA HIS A 259 13.56 -10.47 -22.10
C HIS A 259 12.91 -9.43 -21.17
N LEU A 260 12.34 -9.90 -20.08
CA LEU A 260 11.75 -9.05 -19.05
C LEU A 260 12.85 -8.60 -18.08
N GLU A 261 12.85 -7.32 -17.74
CA GLU A 261 13.81 -6.73 -16.80
C GLU A 261 13.08 -5.77 -15.85
N THR A 262 13.29 -5.93 -14.55
CA THR A 262 12.89 -4.96 -13.53
C THR A 262 13.92 -3.85 -13.41
N SER A 263 13.66 -2.83 -12.62
CA SER A 263 14.61 -1.73 -12.40
C SER A 263 15.93 -2.18 -11.74
N GLY A 264 15.93 -3.33 -11.06
CA GLY A 264 17.05 -3.82 -10.26
C GLY A 264 17.32 -2.99 -9.00
N TYR A 265 16.41 -2.09 -8.62
CA TYR A 265 16.54 -1.19 -7.49
C TYR A 265 15.44 -1.41 -6.45
N PRO A 266 15.68 -1.01 -5.18
CA PRO A 266 14.63 -0.95 -4.18
C PRO A 266 13.43 -0.13 -4.67
N ARG A 267 12.24 -0.57 -4.29
CA ARG A 267 10.99 0.00 -4.77
C ARG A 267 10.87 1.50 -4.51
N PHE A 268 11.40 1.99 -3.38
CA PHE A 268 11.39 3.43 -3.08
C PHE A 268 12.17 4.28 -4.09
N CYS A 269 13.08 3.68 -4.86
CA CYS A 269 13.82 4.35 -5.93
C CYS A 269 13.01 4.47 -7.22
N GLU A 270 11.94 3.71 -7.40
CA GLU A 270 11.15 3.70 -8.63
C GLU A 270 10.13 4.85 -8.68
N GLY A 271 9.75 5.25 -9.87
CA GLY A 271 8.71 6.22 -10.12
C GLY A 271 7.31 5.75 -9.66
N ALA A 272 6.39 6.70 -9.62
CA ALA A 272 5.03 6.49 -9.11
C ALA A 272 4.25 5.41 -9.91
N ARG A 273 4.41 5.37 -11.23
CA ARG A 273 3.65 4.43 -12.07
C ARG A 273 3.87 2.96 -11.68
N TYR A 274 5.03 2.59 -11.19
CA TYR A 274 5.35 1.20 -10.82
C TYR A 274 4.77 0.85 -9.46
N TRP A 275 4.87 1.76 -8.49
CA TRP A 275 4.21 1.59 -7.20
C TRP A 275 2.70 1.50 -7.35
N LEU A 276 2.08 2.37 -8.15
CA LEU A 276 0.64 2.41 -8.33
C LEU A 276 0.10 1.10 -8.92
N GLN A 277 0.84 0.51 -9.87
CA GLN A 277 0.50 -0.82 -10.37
C GLN A 277 0.60 -1.88 -9.28
N TRP A 278 1.72 -1.91 -8.54
CA TRP A 278 1.93 -2.84 -7.42
C TRP A 278 0.90 -2.65 -6.30
N ALA A 279 0.45 -1.42 -6.08
CA ALA A 279 -0.56 -1.06 -5.10
C ALA A 279 -2.01 -1.26 -5.59
N GLY A 280 -2.23 -1.91 -6.72
CA GLY A 280 -3.56 -2.34 -7.16
C GLY A 280 -4.39 -1.31 -7.91
N PHE A 281 -3.85 -0.13 -8.21
CA PHE A 281 -4.58 0.88 -8.97
C PHE A 281 -4.85 0.43 -10.41
N ASP A 282 -5.93 0.94 -11.00
CA ASP A 282 -6.30 0.65 -12.38
C ASP A 282 -5.25 1.17 -13.37
N GLU A 283 -5.09 0.47 -14.49
CA GLU A 283 -4.12 0.81 -15.53
C GLU A 283 -4.27 2.24 -16.05
N LYS A 284 -5.51 2.76 -16.11
CA LYS A 284 -5.78 4.15 -16.50
C LYS A 284 -5.16 5.18 -15.53
N VAL A 285 -4.91 4.79 -14.28
CA VAL A 285 -4.28 5.67 -13.28
C VAL A 285 -2.79 5.74 -13.51
N TYR A 286 -2.11 4.60 -13.66
CA TYR A 286 -0.66 4.55 -13.73
C TYR A 286 -0.08 4.54 -15.16
N SER A 287 -0.91 4.34 -16.17
CA SER A 287 -0.45 4.25 -17.57
C SER A 287 -1.35 5.03 -18.54
N PRO A 288 -1.53 6.34 -18.35
CA PRO A 288 -2.36 7.17 -19.24
C PRO A 288 -1.83 7.26 -20.68
N LYS A 289 -0.60 6.83 -20.95
CA LYS A 289 -0.01 6.68 -22.28
C LYS A 289 0.07 5.23 -22.76
N GLU A 290 -0.75 4.35 -22.16
CA GLU A 290 -0.91 2.96 -22.59
C GLU A 290 0.44 2.20 -22.62
N ASN A 291 1.28 2.43 -21.61
CA ASN A 291 2.60 1.80 -21.44
C ASN A 291 3.61 2.08 -22.58
N ARG A 292 3.39 3.13 -23.37
CA ARG A 292 4.30 3.50 -24.48
C ARG A 292 5.35 4.54 -24.11
N ASP A 293 5.15 5.25 -23.01
CA ASP A 293 6.03 6.33 -22.55
C ASP A 293 5.98 6.39 -21.01
N ASP A 294 6.82 5.57 -20.36
CA ASP A 294 6.84 5.48 -18.90
C ASP A 294 7.23 6.79 -18.22
N TYR A 295 8.00 7.64 -18.88
CA TYR A 295 8.31 8.98 -18.36
C TYR A 295 7.04 9.82 -18.23
N LYS A 296 6.21 9.84 -19.26
CA LYS A 296 4.92 10.56 -19.23
C LYS A 296 3.92 9.87 -18.34
N ASP A 297 3.86 8.54 -18.38
CA ASP A 297 3.01 7.76 -17.48
C ASP A 297 3.32 8.11 -16.03
N ASP A 298 4.59 8.20 -15.65
CA ASP A 298 4.98 8.50 -14.27
C ASP A 298 4.51 9.87 -13.81
N TYR A 299 4.79 10.96 -14.55
CA TYR A 299 4.39 12.27 -14.07
C TYR A 299 2.87 12.54 -14.19
N MET A 300 2.19 11.95 -15.17
CA MET A 300 0.74 12.08 -15.31
C MET A 300 -0.01 11.23 -14.27
N SER A 301 0.50 10.06 -13.94
CA SER A 301 -0.14 9.15 -12.97
C SER A 301 -0.42 9.81 -11.63
N ARG A 302 0.36 10.79 -11.23
CA ARG A 302 0.19 11.49 -9.94
C ARG A 302 -1.13 12.26 -9.87
N ALA A 303 -1.50 12.96 -10.93
CA ALA A 303 -2.79 13.67 -11.01
C ALA A 303 -3.95 12.66 -11.10
N HIS A 304 -3.83 11.62 -11.93
CA HIS A 304 -4.82 10.55 -12.01
C HIS A 304 -5.00 9.82 -10.69
N TRP A 305 -3.91 9.62 -9.95
CA TRP A 305 -3.95 9.01 -8.62
C TRP A 305 -4.69 9.88 -7.60
N VAL A 306 -4.49 11.19 -7.59
CA VAL A 306 -5.26 12.10 -6.71
C VAL A 306 -6.74 12.00 -7.00
N ASN A 307 -7.15 11.96 -8.28
CA ASN A 307 -8.53 11.76 -8.66
C ASN A 307 -9.06 10.37 -8.23
N ALA A 308 -8.26 9.31 -8.41
CA ALA A 308 -8.62 7.98 -7.96
C ALA A 308 -8.76 7.90 -6.42
N LEU A 309 -7.90 8.59 -5.66
CA LEU A 309 -8.03 8.69 -4.21
C LEU A 309 -9.32 9.39 -3.79
N THR A 310 -9.78 10.39 -4.52
CA THR A 310 -11.06 11.05 -4.23
C THR A 310 -12.21 10.03 -4.32
N CYS A 311 -12.25 9.19 -5.36
CA CYS A 311 -13.23 8.13 -5.48
C CYS A 311 -13.04 7.03 -4.41
N LEU A 312 -11.80 6.72 -4.04
CA LEU A 312 -11.47 5.68 -3.07
C LEU A 312 -11.81 6.06 -1.62
N LEU A 313 -11.70 7.35 -1.29
CA LEU A 313 -11.85 7.87 0.08
C LEU A 313 -13.20 8.56 0.33
N TYR A 314 -13.90 8.96 -0.71
CA TYR A 314 -15.16 9.68 -0.60
C TYR A 314 -16.21 9.01 -1.49
N THR A 315 -17.08 8.24 -0.86
CA THR A 315 -18.19 7.54 -1.54
C THR A 315 -19.39 8.44 -1.84
N SER A 316 -19.40 9.68 -1.33
CA SER A 316 -20.40 10.69 -1.65
C SER A 316 -19.89 11.63 -2.74
N PRO A 317 -20.72 12.03 -3.70
CA PRO A 317 -20.33 13.04 -4.68
C PRO A 317 -19.89 14.31 -3.95
N SER A 318 -18.77 14.87 -4.39
CA SER A 318 -18.30 16.18 -3.91
C SER A 318 -19.40 17.23 -4.14
N PRO A 319 -19.57 18.20 -3.25
CA PRO A 319 -20.48 19.33 -3.52
C PRO A 319 -20.21 20.05 -4.85
N ARG A 320 -19.02 19.86 -5.45
CA ARG A 320 -18.67 20.37 -6.78
C ARG A 320 -19.23 19.56 -7.93
N ASP A 321 -19.62 18.31 -7.70
CA ASP A 321 -20.20 17.43 -8.74
C ASP A 321 -21.71 17.65 -8.90
N VAL A 322 -22.29 18.56 -8.13
CA VAL A 322 -23.72 18.91 -8.14
C VAL A 322 -23.99 20.26 -8.84
N GLU A 323 -22.97 20.95 -9.31
CA GLU A 323 -23.06 22.26 -9.97
C GLU A 323 -22.74 22.23 -11.50
N GLU A 324 -22.93 21.10 -12.17
CA GLU A 324 -22.99 21.06 -13.64
C GLU A 324 -24.35 20.57 -14.15
#